data_a1d9a1f28fd2c4c3e9a11cfda87c1580
#
_entry.id   a1d9a1f28fd2c4c3e9a11cfda87c1580
#
_cell.length_a   1.000
_cell.length_b   1.000
_cell.length_c   1.000
_cell.angle_alpha   90.00
_cell.angle_beta   90.00
_cell.angle_gamma   90.00
#
_symmetry.space_group_name_H-M   'P 1'
#
loop_
_entity.id
_entity.type
_entity.pdbx_description
1 polymer ?
#
loop_
_entity_poly.entity_id
_entity_poly.type
_entity_poly.pdbx_seq_one_letter_code
_entity_poly.pdbx_strand_id
1 'polypeptide(L)'
;MEINGEIVEAVDALYGNDIMPLRPSEILEKVCGKVGIDPYGFLPEIIDDALSEDANYVRVYEEDETKDYFFSRRALVQKAQFCVRLTDFEITNGILVVGHRFLPFFKPLEKLKLSPAGTKKSFKRKLAEFPLGDVRIYYTFFGPKGLLDVISSEDEDNAMSFMDAMLPGDGAKSPGNMKITVYDMKDFFREKQLKARDLLLLTVKNYEKKVCEVEVLKSEELQARAWERAEWDRLFSEAVKKSIRSVEASGYMEKMDVFLARALFFGGVKMIENPPAPIVSILDGNSEFELKMSEGGYALIWEKNKPFELMDEIYDMMEDEDFEDEDFDVMSTGEWEESELDGYCEKMGFSWTHDEIEAYMRDELFAGGGKPGLDKVVSRCFDDRIDRYYPDLKEAFFAELENMWKDVSDGYNIFQDNPQGKLRKKALEVLDQHCAWVRKLDKIGIGKTSRLQVALKELMNVVGPIYDLVVQLNRPMEFKPGQIESFNKMLEMVKMAHRAKTGELEKELC
;
A
#
# COMPACT_ATOMS: atom_id res chain seq x y z
N MET A 1 -23.99 8.67 13.50
CA MET A 1 -24.14 7.79 12.32
C MET A 1 -25.39 8.07 11.47
N GLU A 2 -26.61 8.22 12.02
CA GLU A 2 -27.82 8.53 11.20
C GLU A 2 -27.72 9.92 10.53
N ILE A 3 -27.32 10.95 11.27
CA ILE A 3 -27.21 12.33 10.76
C ILE A 3 -26.18 12.47 9.62
N ASN A 4 -25.03 11.83 9.71
CA ASN A 4 -24.01 11.87 8.65
C ASN A 4 -24.54 11.30 7.34
N GLY A 5 -25.28 10.19 7.40
CA GLY A 5 -25.93 9.60 6.23
C GLY A 5 -26.93 10.53 5.56
N GLU A 6 -27.77 11.22 6.34
CA GLU A 6 -28.75 12.19 5.81
C GLU A 6 -28.07 13.42 5.18
N ILE A 7 -26.94 13.87 5.74
CA ILE A 7 -26.14 14.96 5.19
C ILE A 7 -25.53 14.54 3.85
N VAL A 8 -24.91 13.36 3.76
CA VAL A 8 -24.34 12.83 2.52
C VAL A 8 -25.42 12.70 1.45
N GLU A 9 -26.58 12.13 1.77
CA GLU A 9 -27.73 12.05 0.83
C GLU A 9 -28.20 13.42 0.36
N ALA A 10 -28.22 14.43 1.24
CA ALA A 10 -28.59 15.80 0.88
C ALA A 10 -27.56 16.44 -0.05
N VAL A 11 -26.27 16.28 0.23
CA VAL A 11 -25.17 16.76 -0.63
C VAL A 11 -25.22 16.06 -1.99
N ASP A 12 -25.42 14.76 -2.02
CA ASP A 12 -25.59 13.98 -3.26
C ASP A 12 -26.78 14.45 -4.09
N ALA A 13 -27.91 14.75 -3.45
CA ALA A 13 -29.08 15.24 -4.13
C ALA A 13 -28.92 16.66 -4.71
N LEU A 14 -28.07 17.48 -4.08
CA LEU A 14 -27.81 18.87 -4.50
C LEU A 14 -26.69 18.97 -5.51
N TYR A 15 -25.61 18.19 -5.35
CA TYR A 15 -24.33 18.39 -6.04
C TYR A 15 -23.70 17.12 -6.60
N GLY A 16 -24.27 15.95 -6.35
CA GLY A 16 -23.60 14.67 -6.63
C GLY A 16 -23.30 14.37 -8.11
N ASN A 17 -23.79 15.21 -9.04
CA ASN A 17 -23.46 15.12 -10.47
C ASN A 17 -22.53 16.24 -10.96
N ASP A 18 -22.14 17.15 -10.08
CA ASP A 18 -21.34 18.33 -10.43
C ASP A 18 -19.88 18.14 -10.03
N ILE A 19 -18.97 18.40 -10.98
CA ILE A 19 -17.53 18.40 -10.72
C ILE A 19 -17.14 19.81 -10.26
N MET A 20 -17.38 20.09 -8.99
CA MET A 20 -17.11 21.41 -8.40
C MET A 20 -16.56 21.27 -6.97
N PRO A 21 -15.81 22.28 -6.48
CA PRO A 21 -15.44 22.35 -5.06
C PRO A 21 -16.68 22.49 -4.17
N LEU A 22 -16.74 21.73 -3.10
CA LEU A 22 -17.79 21.75 -2.10
C LEU A 22 -17.18 22.18 -0.75
N ARG A 23 -17.31 23.44 -0.42
CA ARG A 23 -16.85 23.96 0.88
C ARG A 23 -17.96 23.81 1.91
N PRO A 24 -17.70 23.12 3.05
CA PRO A 24 -18.72 22.92 4.07
C PRO A 24 -19.45 24.19 4.49
N SER A 25 -18.72 25.30 4.67
CA SER A 25 -19.29 26.60 5.02
C SER A 25 -20.20 27.20 3.95
N GLU A 26 -19.92 26.97 2.65
CA GLU A 26 -20.69 27.52 1.53
C GLU A 26 -21.96 26.71 1.24
N ILE A 27 -21.99 25.42 1.60
CA ILE A 27 -23.11 24.53 1.31
C ILE A 27 -24.03 24.31 2.50
N LEU A 28 -23.62 24.70 3.72
CA LEU A 28 -24.31 24.47 4.99
C LEU A 28 -25.81 24.81 4.95
N GLU A 29 -26.19 26.03 4.56
CA GLU A 29 -27.60 26.44 4.53
C GLU A 29 -28.46 25.55 3.61
N LYS A 30 -27.94 25.20 2.44
CA LYS A 30 -28.69 24.39 1.46
C LYS A 30 -28.84 22.96 1.93
N VAL A 31 -27.78 22.40 2.54
CA VAL A 31 -27.78 21.03 3.09
C VAL A 31 -28.74 20.95 4.29
N CYS A 32 -28.61 21.86 5.25
CA CYS A 32 -29.51 21.93 6.41
C CYS A 32 -30.97 22.13 5.99
N GLY A 33 -31.23 22.99 5.01
CA GLY A 33 -32.58 23.21 4.46
C GLY A 33 -33.16 21.95 3.79
N LYS A 34 -32.31 21.11 3.21
CA LYS A 34 -32.73 19.83 2.60
C LYS A 34 -33.03 18.75 3.63
N VAL A 35 -32.24 18.70 4.69
CA VAL A 35 -32.40 17.74 5.81
C VAL A 35 -33.52 18.20 6.78
N GLY A 36 -33.91 19.46 6.73
CA GLY A 36 -34.90 20.03 7.63
C GLY A 36 -34.33 20.42 9.00
N ILE A 37 -33.05 20.72 9.06
CA ILE A 37 -32.30 21.10 10.27
C ILE A 37 -32.04 22.61 10.27
N ASP A 38 -32.06 23.23 11.47
CA ASP A 38 -31.74 24.65 11.63
C ASP A 38 -30.22 24.87 11.45
N PRO A 39 -29.78 25.63 10.45
CA PRO A 39 -28.34 25.86 10.21
C PRO A 39 -27.63 26.62 11.36
N TYR A 40 -28.38 27.39 12.17
CA TYR A 40 -27.80 28.14 13.29
C TYR A 40 -27.38 27.26 14.47
N GLY A 41 -27.80 26.00 14.50
CA GLY A 41 -27.42 25.02 15.52
C GLY A 41 -26.28 24.08 15.09
N PHE A 42 -25.82 24.17 13.82
CA PHE A 42 -24.80 23.28 13.25
C PHE A 42 -23.64 24.06 12.70
N LEU A 43 -22.43 23.62 13.04
CA LEU A 43 -21.20 24.17 12.51
C LEU A 43 -20.84 23.48 11.20
N PRO A 44 -20.07 24.11 10.30
CA PRO A 44 -19.58 23.51 9.05
C PRO A 44 -18.86 22.17 9.25
N GLU A 45 -18.27 21.96 10.43
CA GLU A 45 -17.55 20.75 10.84
C GLU A 45 -18.43 19.49 10.74
N ILE A 46 -19.74 19.58 10.98
CA ILE A 46 -20.64 18.41 10.81
C ILE A 46 -20.72 17.96 9.36
N ILE A 47 -20.67 18.91 8.42
CA ILE A 47 -20.62 18.57 6.99
C ILE A 47 -19.24 18.04 6.62
N ASP A 48 -18.19 18.63 7.18
CA ASP A 48 -16.81 18.17 7.00
C ASP A 48 -16.66 16.71 7.45
N ASP A 49 -17.10 16.39 8.66
CA ASP A 49 -17.08 15.04 9.22
C ASP A 49 -17.85 14.06 8.35
N ALA A 50 -19.10 14.41 7.97
CA ALA A 50 -19.94 13.55 7.15
C ALA A 50 -19.34 13.23 5.78
N LEU A 51 -18.71 14.24 5.11
CA LEU A 51 -18.08 14.04 3.82
C LEU A 51 -16.73 13.34 3.93
N SER A 52 -15.99 13.52 5.01
CA SER A 52 -14.72 12.82 5.26
C SER A 52 -14.90 11.31 5.46
N GLU A 53 -16.03 10.89 6.06
CA GLU A 53 -16.34 9.48 6.26
C GLU A 53 -16.84 8.78 4.99
N ASP A 54 -17.32 9.53 3.98
CA ASP A 54 -17.90 8.94 2.77
C ASP A 54 -16.86 8.80 1.64
N ALA A 55 -16.65 7.57 1.18
CA ALA A 55 -15.67 7.23 0.13
C ALA A 55 -15.95 7.86 -1.24
N ASN A 56 -17.15 8.46 -1.47
CA ASN A 56 -17.47 9.17 -2.71
C ASN A 56 -16.99 10.62 -2.71
N TYR A 57 -16.58 11.14 -1.57
CA TYR A 57 -16.04 12.47 -1.46
C TYR A 57 -14.54 12.43 -1.23
N VAL A 58 -13.82 13.31 -1.91
CA VAL A 58 -12.36 13.45 -1.79
C VAL A 58 -12.07 14.84 -1.28
N ARG A 59 -11.37 14.91 -0.13
CA ARG A 59 -10.92 16.16 0.44
C ARG A 59 -9.71 16.70 -0.30
N VAL A 60 -9.69 18.00 -0.50
CA VAL A 60 -8.55 18.76 -0.99
C VAL A 60 -8.09 19.66 0.15
N TYR A 61 -6.88 19.43 0.59
CA TYR A 61 -6.24 20.19 1.65
C TYR A 61 -5.53 21.41 1.06
N GLU A 62 -5.70 22.55 1.68
CA GLU A 62 -5.06 23.81 1.33
C GLU A 62 -4.10 24.23 2.46
N GLU A 63 -3.11 25.08 2.18
CA GLU A 63 -2.20 25.60 3.21
C GLU A 63 -2.96 26.33 4.36
N ASP A 64 -4.14 26.84 4.09
CA ASP A 64 -5.07 27.42 5.04
C ASP A 64 -6.26 26.46 5.18
N GLU A 65 -6.28 25.66 6.22
CA GLU A 65 -7.28 24.62 6.48
C GLU A 65 -8.73 25.11 6.39
N THR A 66 -8.97 26.42 6.67
CA THR A 66 -10.30 27.02 6.52
C THR A 66 -10.78 27.08 5.06
N LYS A 67 -9.90 26.78 4.10
CA LYS A 67 -10.17 26.76 2.66
C LYS A 67 -10.28 25.36 2.09
N ASP A 68 -10.14 24.33 2.92
CA ASP A 68 -10.33 22.96 2.50
C ASP A 68 -11.71 22.77 1.86
N TYR A 69 -11.78 21.89 0.91
CA TYR A 69 -13.01 21.57 0.22
C TYR A 69 -13.05 20.12 -0.24
N PHE A 70 -14.22 19.68 -0.58
CA PHE A 70 -14.46 18.35 -1.12
C PHE A 70 -14.88 18.42 -2.60
N PHE A 71 -14.74 17.29 -3.29
CA PHE A 71 -15.40 17.09 -4.58
C PHE A 71 -15.97 15.67 -4.67
N SER A 72 -17.03 15.53 -5.47
CA SER A 72 -17.64 14.21 -5.70
C SER A 72 -16.78 13.37 -6.65
N ARG A 73 -16.23 12.27 -6.13
CA ARG A 73 -15.51 11.27 -6.93
C ARG A 73 -16.45 10.64 -7.97
N ARG A 74 -17.71 10.36 -7.60
CA ARG A 74 -18.71 9.85 -8.50
C ARG A 74 -18.92 10.79 -9.69
N ALA A 75 -19.11 12.08 -9.45
CA ALA A 75 -19.26 13.08 -10.52
C ALA A 75 -18.03 13.09 -11.45
N LEU A 76 -16.82 13.08 -10.88
CA LEU A 76 -15.58 13.08 -11.62
C LEU A 76 -15.44 11.87 -12.55
N VAL A 77 -15.73 10.66 -12.06
CA VAL A 77 -15.49 9.42 -12.81
C VAL A 77 -16.68 8.97 -13.66
N GLN A 78 -17.89 9.48 -13.41
CA GLN A 78 -19.06 9.16 -14.21
C GLN A 78 -18.89 9.67 -15.65
N LYS A 79 -18.97 8.77 -16.62
CA LYS A 79 -18.68 9.00 -18.05
C LYS A 79 -17.21 9.28 -18.40
N ALA A 80 -16.32 9.25 -17.42
CA ALA A 80 -14.90 9.44 -17.66
C ALA A 80 -14.34 8.34 -18.57
N GLN A 81 -13.30 8.69 -19.30
CA GLN A 81 -12.52 7.78 -20.13
C GLN A 81 -11.09 7.68 -19.61
N PHE A 82 -10.49 6.52 -19.76
CA PHE A 82 -9.09 6.28 -19.42
C PHE A 82 -8.47 5.23 -20.34
N CYS A 83 -7.17 5.35 -20.51
CA CYS A 83 -6.40 4.41 -21.33
C CYS A 83 -5.68 3.37 -20.48
N VAL A 84 -5.62 2.14 -21.01
CA VAL A 84 -4.83 1.05 -20.42
C VAL A 84 -3.88 0.49 -21.50
N ARG A 85 -2.57 0.43 -21.16
CA ARG A 85 -1.57 -0.28 -21.95
C ARG A 85 -1.53 -1.73 -21.50
N LEU A 86 -1.66 -2.65 -22.45
CA LEU A 86 -1.53 -4.07 -22.19
C LEU A 86 -0.06 -4.50 -22.20
N THR A 87 0.25 -5.49 -21.39
CA THR A 87 1.53 -6.20 -21.44
C THR A 87 1.54 -7.21 -22.58
N ASP A 88 2.72 -7.61 -23.04
CA ASP A 88 2.85 -8.68 -24.05
C ASP A 88 2.24 -9.99 -23.56
N PHE A 89 2.34 -10.26 -22.26
CA PHE A 89 1.71 -11.41 -21.63
C PHE A 89 0.19 -11.39 -21.78
N GLU A 90 -0.46 -10.26 -21.50
CA GLU A 90 -1.92 -10.11 -21.63
C GLU A 90 -2.37 -10.27 -23.08
N ILE A 91 -1.65 -9.69 -24.02
CA ILE A 91 -1.96 -9.80 -25.45
C ILE A 91 -1.86 -11.25 -25.91
N THR A 92 -0.76 -11.92 -25.54
CA THR A 92 -0.49 -13.31 -25.93
C THR A 92 -1.53 -14.27 -25.36
N ASN A 93 -1.94 -14.07 -24.12
CA ASN A 93 -2.91 -14.93 -23.42
C ASN A 93 -4.37 -14.51 -23.64
N GLY A 94 -4.61 -13.37 -24.27
CA GLY A 94 -5.94 -12.85 -24.54
C GLY A 94 -6.70 -12.49 -23.25
N ILE A 95 -6.01 -11.88 -22.29
CA ILE A 95 -6.58 -11.53 -20.98
C ILE A 95 -6.37 -10.06 -20.66
N LEU A 96 -7.13 -9.54 -19.71
CA LEU A 96 -6.93 -8.22 -19.11
C LEU A 96 -6.92 -8.35 -17.59
N VAL A 97 -5.85 -7.88 -16.97
CA VAL A 97 -5.73 -7.71 -15.50
C VAL A 97 -6.14 -6.29 -15.13
N VAL A 98 -7.02 -6.14 -14.15
CA VAL A 98 -7.49 -4.80 -13.72
C VAL A 98 -6.35 -4.00 -13.08
N GLY A 99 -5.83 -4.42 -11.98
CA GLY A 99 -4.65 -3.83 -11.33
C GLY A 99 -4.73 -2.31 -11.07
N HIS A 100 -3.59 -1.70 -10.78
CA HIS A 100 -3.45 -0.27 -10.50
C HIS A 100 -3.78 0.64 -11.70
N ARG A 101 -3.75 0.10 -12.92
CA ARG A 101 -4.02 0.86 -14.16
C ARG A 101 -5.45 1.34 -14.27
N PHE A 102 -6.35 0.83 -13.41
CA PHE A 102 -7.75 1.22 -13.33
C PHE A 102 -8.02 2.31 -12.30
N LEU A 103 -7.02 2.66 -11.48
CA LEU A 103 -7.14 3.76 -10.53
C LEU A 103 -7.19 5.12 -11.26
N PRO A 104 -7.94 6.08 -10.74
CA PRO A 104 -8.85 6.03 -9.61
C PRO A 104 -10.29 5.64 -9.97
N PHE A 105 -10.53 5.16 -11.19
CA PHE A 105 -11.88 4.87 -11.72
C PHE A 105 -12.52 3.66 -11.05
N PHE A 106 -11.73 2.61 -10.80
CA PHE A 106 -12.17 1.38 -10.16
C PHE A 106 -11.05 0.81 -9.29
N LYS A 107 -11.43 0.22 -8.16
CA LYS A 107 -10.49 -0.54 -7.33
C LYS A 107 -10.26 -1.94 -7.93
N PRO A 108 -9.10 -2.56 -7.74
CA PRO A 108 -8.77 -3.86 -8.34
C PRO A 108 -9.77 -4.98 -8.01
N LEU A 109 -10.31 -4.97 -6.80
CA LEU A 109 -11.22 -6.01 -6.30
C LEU A 109 -12.69 -5.81 -6.73
N GLU A 110 -13.02 -4.67 -7.33
CA GLU A 110 -14.39 -4.40 -7.73
C GLU A 110 -14.83 -5.31 -8.89
N LYS A 111 -16.04 -5.84 -8.77
CA LYS A 111 -16.64 -6.70 -9.81
C LYS A 111 -17.14 -5.86 -10.98
N LEU A 112 -16.23 -5.50 -11.89
CA LEU A 112 -16.57 -4.69 -13.05
C LEU A 112 -17.36 -5.50 -14.06
N LYS A 113 -18.29 -4.82 -14.75
CA LYS A 113 -18.99 -5.31 -15.94
C LYS A 113 -18.33 -4.67 -17.16
N LEU A 114 -17.29 -5.32 -17.67
CA LEU A 114 -16.60 -4.87 -18.88
C LEU A 114 -17.26 -5.47 -20.12
N SER A 115 -17.51 -4.65 -21.14
CA SER A 115 -18.07 -5.08 -22.41
C SER A 115 -17.44 -4.31 -23.58
N PRO A 116 -17.38 -4.89 -24.79
CA PRO A 116 -17.03 -4.12 -25.98
C PRO A 116 -18.02 -2.97 -26.17
N ALA A 117 -17.54 -1.82 -26.61
CA ALA A 117 -18.38 -0.65 -26.87
C ALA A 117 -19.53 -0.99 -27.82
N GLY A 118 -20.72 -0.47 -27.50
CA GLY A 118 -21.93 -0.70 -28.28
C GLY A 118 -22.54 -2.11 -28.13
N THR A 119 -22.02 -2.96 -27.25
CA THR A 119 -22.56 -4.32 -27.04
C THR A 119 -23.08 -4.49 -25.60
N LYS A 120 -24.04 -5.41 -25.43
CA LYS A 120 -24.56 -5.79 -24.11
C LYS A 120 -23.83 -7.01 -23.52
N LYS A 121 -22.93 -7.65 -24.29
CA LYS A 121 -22.25 -8.87 -23.88
C LYS A 121 -20.99 -8.52 -23.10
N SER A 122 -20.99 -8.78 -21.80
CA SER A 122 -19.80 -8.59 -20.96
C SER A 122 -18.76 -9.68 -21.17
N PHE A 123 -17.49 -9.31 -21.00
CA PHE A 123 -16.38 -10.27 -20.93
C PHE A 123 -16.53 -11.19 -19.72
N LYS A 124 -16.10 -12.43 -19.88
CA LYS A 124 -16.11 -13.41 -18.78
C LYS A 124 -14.94 -13.15 -17.85
N ARG A 125 -15.19 -13.24 -16.54
CA ARG A 125 -14.17 -13.24 -15.51
C ARG A 125 -13.73 -14.69 -15.22
N LYS A 126 -12.45 -14.88 -14.96
CA LYS A 126 -11.88 -16.14 -14.53
C LYS A 126 -10.68 -15.89 -13.60
N LEU A 127 -10.38 -16.82 -12.72
CA LEU A 127 -9.11 -16.85 -12.01
C LEU A 127 -8.02 -17.38 -12.95
N ALA A 128 -6.86 -16.77 -12.90
CA ALA A 128 -5.66 -17.21 -13.62
C ALA A 128 -4.46 -17.18 -12.69
N GLU A 129 -3.56 -18.14 -12.87
CA GLU A 129 -2.35 -18.27 -12.05
C GLU A 129 -1.20 -17.48 -12.68
N PHE A 130 -0.49 -16.73 -11.83
CA PHE A 130 0.66 -15.91 -12.21
C PHE A 130 1.80 -16.11 -11.20
N PRO A 131 3.06 -16.11 -11.65
CA PRO A 131 4.20 -15.93 -10.76
C PRO A 131 4.09 -14.60 -10.00
N LEU A 132 4.50 -14.56 -8.73
CA LEU A 132 4.44 -13.35 -7.90
C LEU A 132 5.11 -12.13 -8.57
N GLY A 133 6.26 -12.32 -9.23
CA GLY A 133 6.97 -11.27 -9.95
C GLY A 133 6.11 -10.63 -11.05
N ASP A 134 5.32 -11.44 -11.76
CA ASP A 134 4.42 -10.95 -12.82
C ASP A 134 3.19 -10.24 -12.22
N VAL A 135 2.72 -10.70 -11.06
CA VAL A 135 1.61 -10.03 -10.34
C VAL A 135 2.00 -8.63 -9.91
N ARG A 136 3.20 -8.43 -9.37
CA ARG A 136 3.69 -7.11 -8.93
C ARG A 136 3.60 -6.05 -10.01
N ILE A 137 3.81 -6.39 -11.28
CA ILE A 137 3.73 -5.44 -12.40
C ILE A 137 2.34 -4.78 -12.48
N TYR A 138 1.27 -5.49 -12.09
CA TYR A 138 -0.10 -4.98 -12.12
C TYR A 138 -0.51 -4.20 -10.88
N TYR A 139 0.27 -4.26 -9.80
CA TYR A 139 -0.09 -3.69 -8.51
C TYR A 139 0.98 -2.77 -7.92
N THR A 140 1.89 -2.27 -8.75
CA THR A 140 3.03 -1.42 -8.32
C THR A 140 2.61 -0.21 -7.47
N PHE A 141 1.41 0.37 -7.72
CA PHE A 141 0.92 1.54 -7.00
C PHE A 141 0.38 1.26 -5.59
N PHE A 142 0.36 0.02 -5.17
CA PHE A 142 -0.17 -0.32 -3.85
C PHE A 142 0.91 -0.47 -2.78
N GLY A 143 2.18 -0.57 -3.18
CA GLY A 143 3.25 -0.96 -2.26
C GLY A 143 3.07 -2.40 -1.73
N PRO A 144 4.00 -2.90 -0.92
CA PRO A 144 3.96 -4.27 -0.41
C PRO A 144 2.71 -4.58 0.42
N LYS A 145 2.32 -3.67 1.33
CA LYS A 145 1.15 -3.84 2.19
C LYS A 145 -0.16 -3.83 1.40
N GLY A 146 -0.36 -2.82 0.57
CA GLY A 146 -1.55 -2.75 -0.27
C GLY A 146 -1.62 -3.87 -1.30
N LEU A 147 -0.46 -4.38 -1.79
CA LEU A 147 -0.42 -5.56 -2.65
C LEU A 147 -0.94 -6.80 -1.90
N LEU A 148 -0.47 -7.04 -0.68
CA LEU A 148 -0.94 -8.16 0.14
C LEU A 148 -2.45 -8.10 0.36
N ASP A 149 -2.99 -6.93 0.70
CA ASP A 149 -4.43 -6.73 0.90
C ASP A 149 -5.25 -7.08 -0.35
N VAL A 150 -4.75 -6.68 -1.53
CA VAL A 150 -5.44 -6.95 -2.81
C VAL A 150 -5.37 -8.43 -3.16
N ILE A 151 -4.20 -9.06 -3.14
CA ILE A 151 -4.04 -10.45 -3.58
C ILE A 151 -4.69 -11.44 -2.62
N SER A 152 -4.66 -11.20 -1.31
CA SER A 152 -5.34 -12.03 -0.31
C SER A 152 -6.85 -12.00 -0.45
N SER A 153 -7.41 -10.87 -0.87
CA SER A 153 -8.85 -10.72 -1.12
C SER A 153 -9.29 -11.36 -2.46
N GLU A 154 -8.37 -11.65 -3.39
CA GLU A 154 -8.67 -12.37 -4.64
C GLU A 154 -8.82 -13.87 -4.44
N ASP A 155 -7.91 -14.47 -3.66
CA ASP A 155 -7.91 -15.89 -3.31
C ASP A 155 -7.20 -16.05 -1.96
N GLU A 156 -7.78 -16.83 -1.05
CA GLU A 156 -7.25 -17.05 0.32
C GLU A 156 -5.85 -17.66 0.32
N ASP A 157 -5.57 -18.55 -0.64
CA ASP A 157 -4.26 -19.20 -0.77
C ASP A 157 -3.14 -18.20 -1.19
N ASN A 158 -3.51 -17.04 -1.74
CA ASN A 158 -2.53 -16.04 -2.18
C ASN A 158 -1.75 -15.44 -1.00
N ALA A 159 -2.40 -15.21 0.14
CA ALA A 159 -1.74 -14.67 1.33
C ALA A 159 -0.63 -15.59 1.82
N MET A 160 -0.90 -16.90 1.88
CA MET A 160 0.09 -17.91 2.26
C MET A 160 1.24 -17.97 1.26
N SER A 161 0.92 -17.98 -0.05
CA SER A 161 1.95 -17.96 -1.10
C SER A 161 2.82 -16.71 -1.09
N PHE A 162 2.24 -15.55 -0.76
CA PHE A 162 2.97 -14.29 -0.60
C PHE A 162 3.87 -14.31 0.64
N MET A 163 3.34 -14.77 1.77
CA MET A 163 4.08 -14.93 3.03
C MET A 163 5.24 -15.91 2.86
N ASP A 164 5.00 -17.06 2.22
CA ASP A 164 6.06 -18.04 1.92
C ASP A 164 7.16 -17.48 1.02
N ALA A 165 6.82 -16.55 0.12
CA ALA A 165 7.77 -15.88 -0.76
C ALA A 165 8.57 -14.76 -0.05
N MET A 166 8.01 -14.21 1.04
CA MET A 166 8.65 -13.14 1.83
C MET A 166 9.40 -13.68 3.04
N LEU A 167 9.03 -14.87 3.53
CA LEU A 167 9.74 -15.52 4.64
C LEU A 167 10.98 -16.24 4.10
N PRO A 168 12.16 -15.90 4.59
CA PRO A 168 13.37 -16.63 4.28
C PRO A 168 13.35 -18.00 4.98
N GLY A 169 13.13 -19.06 4.23
CA GLY A 169 13.15 -20.46 4.71
C GLY A 169 14.16 -21.30 3.92
N ASP A 170 14.85 -22.21 4.59
CA ASP A 170 15.68 -23.23 3.94
C ASP A 170 14.79 -24.08 3.02
N GLY A 171 14.95 -23.91 1.73
CA GLY A 171 14.15 -24.54 0.69
C GLY A 171 13.14 -23.61 0.03
N ALA A 172 13.53 -22.34 -0.17
CA ALA A 172 12.73 -21.37 -0.93
C ALA A 172 12.24 -22.03 -2.22
N LYS A 173 11.04 -22.60 -2.16
CA LYS A 173 10.27 -22.90 -3.36
C LYS A 173 10.18 -21.60 -4.11
N SER A 174 10.38 -21.64 -5.43
CA SER A 174 10.11 -20.50 -6.29
C SER A 174 8.85 -19.79 -5.80
N PRO A 175 8.84 -18.43 -5.75
CA PRO A 175 7.67 -17.70 -5.28
C PRO A 175 6.42 -18.32 -5.90
N GLY A 176 5.49 -18.72 -5.06
CA GLY A 176 4.32 -19.50 -5.48
C GLY A 176 3.53 -18.77 -6.55
N ASN A 177 2.78 -19.50 -7.35
CA ASN A 177 1.83 -18.89 -8.26
C ASN A 177 0.66 -18.29 -7.45
N MET A 178 0.27 -17.09 -7.82
CA MET A 178 -0.89 -16.40 -7.26
C MET A 178 -2.05 -16.44 -8.22
N LYS A 179 -3.25 -16.62 -7.68
CA LYS A 179 -4.48 -16.59 -8.46
C LYS A 179 -5.09 -15.19 -8.40
N ILE A 180 -5.18 -14.55 -9.55
CA ILE A 180 -5.84 -13.24 -9.68
C ILE A 180 -6.97 -13.29 -10.71
N THR A 181 -7.96 -12.43 -10.48
CA THR A 181 -9.09 -12.30 -11.40
C THR A 181 -8.69 -11.58 -12.68
N VAL A 182 -8.97 -12.21 -13.82
CA VAL A 182 -8.74 -11.64 -15.14
C VAL A 182 -10.03 -11.67 -15.99
N TYR A 183 -10.08 -10.81 -17.01
CA TYR A 183 -11.10 -10.84 -18.03
C TYR A 183 -10.62 -11.59 -19.25
N ASP A 184 -11.44 -12.53 -19.78
CA ASP A 184 -11.17 -13.24 -21.02
C ASP A 184 -11.53 -12.34 -22.20
N MET A 185 -10.51 -11.84 -22.90
CA MET A 185 -10.63 -10.91 -24.02
C MET A 185 -10.11 -11.50 -25.32
N LYS A 186 -9.81 -12.79 -25.37
CA LYS A 186 -9.18 -13.46 -26.50
C LYS A 186 -9.85 -13.20 -27.84
N ASP A 187 -11.19 -13.36 -27.88
CA ASP A 187 -11.94 -13.15 -29.12
C ASP A 187 -11.97 -11.68 -29.52
N PHE A 188 -12.09 -10.77 -28.56
CA PHE A 188 -12.06 -9.33 -28.78
C PHE A 188 -10.69 -8.87 -29.33
N PHE A 189 -9.59 -9.33 -28.75
CA PHE A 189 -8.24 -8.98 -29.24
C PHE A 189 -8.01 -9.48 -30.67
N ARG A 190 -8.49 -10.70 -30.96
CA ARG A 190 -8.41 -11.26 -32.32
C ARG A 190 -9.26 -10.47 -33.31
N GLU A 191 -10.52 -10.17 -32.98
CA GLU A 191 -11.44 -9.40 -33.82
C GLU A 191 -10.87 -7.99 -34.11
N LYS A 192 -10.37 -7.32 -33.09
CA LYS A 192 -9.79 -5.98 -33.21
C LYS A 192 -8.36 -5.96 -33.72
N GLN A 193 -7.74 -7.11 -34.00
CA GLN A 193 -6.35 -7.24 -34.47
C GLN A 193 -5.39 -6.42 -33.59
N LEU A 194 -5.48 -6.61 -32.27
CA LEU A 194 -4.76 -5.82 -31.28
C LEU A 194 -3.25 -6.07 -31.39
N LYS A 195 -2.46 -5.00 -31.32
CA LYS A 195 -0.99 -5.02 -31.37
C LYS A 195 -0.40 -4.46 -30.07
N ALA A 196 0.87 -4.77 -29.78
CA ALA A 196 1.58 -4.38 -28.57
C ALA A 196 1.59 -2.86 -28.25
N ARG A 197 1.45 -2.00 -29.26
CA ARG A 197 1.45 -0.54 -29.09
C ARG A 197 0.06 0.09 -29.08
N ASP A 198 -0.97 -0.72 -29.31
CA ASP A 198 -2.36 -0.25 -29.18
C ASP A 198 -2.71 -0.07 -27.71
N LEU A 199 -3.67 0.80 -27.43
CA LEU A 199 -4.22 0.99 -26.08
C LEU A 199 -5.67 0.52 -26.03
N LEU A 200 -6.12 0.13 -24.86
CA LEU A 200 -7.55 0.02 -24.59
C LEU A 200 -8.03 1.38 -24.08
N LEU A 201 -9.06 1.93 -24.70
CA LEU A 201 -9.85 3.04 -24.17
C LEU A 201 -11.04 2.49 -23.43
N LEU A 202 -11.12 2.81 -22.14
CA LEU A 202 -12.23 2.42 -21.30
C LEU A 202 -13.11 3.63 -21.00
N THR A 203 -14.43 3.44 -21.11
CA THR A 203 -15.42 4.47 -20.79
C THR A 203 -16.31 4.01 -19.64
N VAL A 204 -16.31 4.74 -18.55
CA VAL A 204 -17.17 4.48 -17.39
C VAL A 204 -18.62 4.85 -17.75
N LYS A 205 -19.49 3.86 -17.98
CA LYS A 205 -20.90 4.08 -18.33
C LYS A 205 -21.78 4.25 -17.11
N ASN A 206 -21.46 3.55 -16.04
CA ASN A 206 -22.14 3.70 -14.76
C ASN A 206 -21.17 3.32 -13.63
N TYR A 207 -20.76 4.31 -12.88
CA TYR A 207 -19.80 4.13 -11.79
C TYR A 207 -20.36 3.27 -10.66
N GLU A 208 -21.58 3.54 -10.21
CA GLU A 208 -22.21 2.79 -9.09
C GLU A 208 -22.43 1.31 -9.45
N LYS A 209 -22.89 1.03 -10.67
CA LYS A 209 -23.10 -0.35 -11.16
C LYS A 209 -21.84 -1.00 -11.70
N LYS A 210 -20.70 -0.30 -11.63
CA LYS A 210 -19.38 -0.76 -12.09
C LYS A 210 -19.41 -1.22 -13.56
N VAL A 211 -20.09 -0.45 -14.42
CA VAL A 211 -20.21 -0.75 -15.85
C VAL A 211 -19.22 0.09 -16.66
N CYS A 212 -18.42 -0.59 -17.47
CA CYS A 212 -17.43 0.04 -18.32
C CYS A 212 -17.43 -0.57 -19.73
N GLU A 213 -17.33 0.27 -20.74
CA GLU A 213 -17.14 -0.13 -22.15
C GLU A 213 -15.68 -0.04 -22.55
N VAL A 214 -15.26 -0.91 -23.48
CA VAL A 214 -13.89 -1.03 -23.93
C VAL A 214 -13.83 -0.88 -25.44
N GLU A 215 -12.94 0.00 -25.90
CA GLU A 215 -12.57 0.18 -27.30
C GLU A 215 -11.05 0.01 -27.49
N VAL A 216 -10.59 -0.11 -28.73
CA VAL A 216 -9.16 -0.15 -29.04
C VAL A 216 -8.76 1.15 -29.74
N LEU A 217 -7.79 1.85 -29.18
CA LEU A 217 -7.11 2.96 -29.84
C LEU A 217 -5.88 2.41 -30.57
N LYS A 218 -5.86 2.57 -31.87
CA LYS A 218 -4.77 2.08 -32.69
C LYS A 218 -3.50 2.95 -32.55
N SER A 219 -2.35 2.31 -32.62
CA SER A 219 -1.05 3.01 -32.51
C SER A 219 -0.88 4.11 -33.56
N GLU A 220 -1.44 3.95 -34.76
CA GLU A 220 -1.44 4.95 -35.82
C GLU A 220 -2.26 6.20 -35.40
N GLU A 221 -3.41 6.02 -34.78
CA GLU A 221 -4.25 7.11 -34.25
C GLU A 221 -3.54 7.85 -33.11
N LEU A 222 -2.87 7.09 -32.22
CA LEU A 222 -2.10 7.67 -31.12
C LEU A 222 -0.91 8.50 -31.63
N GLN A 223 -0.24 8.07 -32.69
CA GLN A 223 0.84 8.84 -33.33
C GLN A 223 0.32 10.15 -33.93
N ALA A 224 -0.84 10.13 -34.58
CA ALA A 224 -1.47 11.33 -35.11
C ALA A 224 -1.83 12.36 -34.00
N ARG A 225 -2.02 11.89 -32.75
CA ARG A 225 -2.34 12.72 -31.60
C ARG A 225 -1.14 13.07 -30.70
N ALA A 226 0.08 12.98 -31.23
CA ALA A 226 1.30 13.18 -30.44
C ALA A 226 1.38 14.56 -29.75
N TRP A 227 0.87 15.63 -30.36
CA TRP A 227 0.83 16.95 -29.78
C TRP A 227 -0.20 17.04 -28.63
N GLU A 228 -1.37 16.37 -28.78
CA GLU A 228 -2.39 16.28 -27.72
C GLU A 228 -1.82 15.54 -26.51
N ARG A 229 -1.03 14.51 -26.78
CA ARG A 229 -0.35 13.77 -25.74
C ARG A 229 0.64 14.65 -24.96
N ALA A 230 1.48 15.43 -25.63
CA ALA A 230 2.43 16.31 -24.97
C ALA A 230 1.73 17.36 -24.09
N GLU A 231 0.61 17.92 -24.55
CA GLU A 231 -0.19 18.86 -23.76
C GLU A 231 -0.88 18.15 -22.59
N TRP A 232 -1.40 16.93 -22.79
CA TRP A 232 -2.00 16.13 -21.73
C TRP A 232 -0.96 15.76 -20.66
N ASP A 233 0.23 15.31 -21.06
CA ASP A 233 1.33 14.97 -20.16
C ASP A 233 1.73 16.19 -19.31
N ARG A 234 1.81 17.39 -19.91
CA ARG A 234 2.09 18.66 -19.22
C ARG A 234 1.01 19.00 -18.19
N LEU A 235 -0.25 18.98 -18.60
CA LEU A 235 -1.39 19.26 -17.70
C LEU A 235 -1.48 18.27 -16.57
N PHE A 236 -1.23 16.99 -16.85
CA PHE A 236 -1.27 15.96 -15.83
C PHE A 236 -0.11 16.11 -14.84
N SER A 237 1.11 16.44 -15.31
CA SER A 237 2.23 16.77 -14.43
C SER A 237 1.93 17.94 -13.49
N GLU A 238 1.32 19.01 -14.00
CA GLU A 238 0.89 20.14 -13.18
C GLU A 238 -0.19 19.72 -12.15
N ALA A 239 -1.12 18.86 -12.56
CA ALA A 239 -2.19 18.36 -11.69
C ALA A 239 -1.63 17.45 -10.58
N VAL A 240 -0.67 16.58 -10.90
CA VAL A 240 0.05 15.73 -9.92
C VAL A 240 0.79 16.60 -8.90
N LYS A 241 1.51 17.65 -9.34
CA LYS A 241 2.16 18.59 -8.40
C LYS A 241 1.18 19.27 -7.46
N LYS A 242 -0.02 19.64 -7.94
CA LYS A 242 -1.06 20.19 -7.05
C LYS A 242 -1.57 19.13 -6.07
N SER A 243 -1.71 17.87 -6.51
CA SER A 243 -2.11 16.79 -5.62
C SER A 243 -1.05 16.54 -4.53
N ILE A 244 0.24 16.58 -4.89
CA ILE A 244 1.36 16.50 -3.93
C ILE A 244 1.26 17.62 -2.89
N ARG A 245 1.05 18.88 -3.30
CA ARG A 245 0.91 20.00 -2.36
C ARG A 245 -0.26 19.80 -1.40
N SER A 246 -1.38 19.28 -1.89
CA SER A 246 -2.54 19.01 -1.04
C SER A 246 -2.24 17.89 -0.02
N VAL A 247 -1.46 16.86 -0.40
CA VAL A 247 -0.99 15.83 0.53
C VAL A 247 0.01 16.41 1.55
N GLU A 248 0.91 17.27 1.11
CA GLU A 248 1.82 17.99 2.02
C GLU A 248 1.09 18.86 3.03
N ALA A 249 0.00 19.52 2.59
CA ALA A 249 -0.83 20.34 3.48
C ALA A 249 -1.56 19.48 4.53
N SER A 250 -1.96 18.25 4.19
CA SER A 250 -2.54 17.32 5.18
C SER A 250 -1.50 16.74 6.14
N GLY A 251 -0.25 16.62 5.70
CA GLY A 251 0.81 15.94 6.47
C GLY A 251 0.71 14.41 6.51
N TYR A 252 -0.38 13.83 6.00
CA TYR A 252 -0.65 12.39 6.11
C TYR A 252 -0.55 11.65 4.78
N MET A 253 -0.12 10.39 4.88
CA MET A 253 -0.12 9.46 3.76
C MET A 253 -1.54 9.05 3.39
N GLU A 254 -1.87 9.15 2.13
CA GLU A 254 -3.18 8.76 1.61
C GLU A 254 -3.11 7.62 0.60
N LYS A 255 -4.26 7.01 0.30
CA LYS A 255 -4.33 5.95 -0.70
C LYS A 255 -4.13 6.51 -2.11
N MET A 256 -3.41 5.77 -2.96
CA MET A 256 -3.12 6.16 -4.34
C MET A 256 -4.37 6.49 -5.18
N ASP A 257 -5.48 5.82 -4.92
CA ASP A 257 -6.74 6.07 -5.65
C ASP A 257 -7.35 7.44 -5.30
N VAL A 258 -7.18 7.91 -4.06
CA VAL A 258 -7.58 9.26 -3.60
C VAL A 258 -6.66 10.30 -4.22
N PHE A 259 -5.35 10.08 -4.15
CA PHE A 259 -4.35 10.95 -4.75
C PHE A 259 -4.59 11.16 -6.26
N LEU A 260 -4.80 10.07 -7.01
CA LEU A 260 -5.04 10.14 -8.45
C LEU A 260 -6.39 10.79 -8.78
N ALA A 261 -7.43 10.56 -7.96
CA ALA A 261 -8.72 11.25 -8.14
C ALA A 261 -8.55 12.77 -8.00
N ARG A 262 -7.77 13.21 -7.01
CA ARG A 262 -7.45 14.63 -6.83
C ARG A 262 -6.64 15.20 -8.00
N ALA A 263 -5.64 14.47 -8.49
CA ALA A 263 -4.88 14.89 -9.67
C ALA A 263 -5.79 15.03 -10.90
N LEU A 264 -6.70 14.09 -11.15
CA LEU A 264 -7.67 14.22 -12.25
C LEU A 264 -8.62 15.41 -12.06
N PHE A 265 -9.07 15.67 -10.84
CA PHE A 265 -9.89 16.83 -10.52
C PHE A 265 -9.15 18.14 -10.84
N PHE A 266 -7.89 18.28 -10.43
CA PHE A 266 -7.07 19.45 -10.75
C PHE A 266 -6.77 19.62 -12.24
N GLY A 267 -6.63 18.52 -12.96
CA GLY A 267 -6.43 18.55 -14.41
C GLY A 267 -7.70 18.83 -15.20
N GLY A 268 -8.87 18.65 -14.56
CA GLY A 268 -10.18 18.94 -15.11
C GLY A 268 -10.62 17.97 -16.20
N VAL A 269 -11.69 18.35 -16.90
CA VAL A 269 -12.38 17.48 -17.87
C VAL A 269 -11.45 16.95 -18.97
N LYS A 270 -10.42 17.71 -19.36
CA LYS A 270 -9.44 17.29 -20.36
C LYS A 270 -8.66 16.02 -19.98
N MET A 271 -8.58 15.71 -18.68
CA MET A 271 -7.88 14.51 -18.22
C MET A 271 -8.70 13.22 -18.43
N ILE A 272 -10.01 13.35 -18.47
CA ILE A 272 -10.97 12.24 -18.44
C ILE A 272 -11.84 12.15 -19.69
N GLU A 273 -11.69 13.08 -20.65
CA GLU A 273 -12.32 13.02 -21.95
C GLU A 273 -11.29 12.67 -23.02
N ASN A 274 -11.44 11.49 -23.61
CA ASN A 274 -10.62 10.99 -24.71
C ASN A 274 -9.07 11.12 -24.45
N PRO A 275 -8.55 10.62 -23.30
CA PRO A 275 -7.15 10.75 -22.96
C PRO A 275 -6.25 10.07 -24.00
N PRO A 276 -5.12 10.68 -24.38
CA PRO A 276 -4.21 10.10 -25.37
C PRO A 276 -3.20 9.12 -24.77
N ALA A 277 -3.16 8.99 -23.44
CA ALA A 277 -2.19 8.16 -22.73
C ALA A 277 -2.78 7.55 -21.45
N PRO A 278 -2.20 6.42 -20.96
CA PRO A 278 -2.51 5.89 -19.65
C PRO A 278 -2.00 6.81 -18.52
N ILE A 279 -2.73 6.91 -17.41
CA ILE A 279 -2.30 7.65 -16.22
C ILE A 279 -0.91 7.18 -15.74
N VAL A 280 -0.66 5.87 -15.75
CA VAL A 280 0.62 5.30 -15.32
C VAL A 280 1.82 5.80 -16.15
N SER A 281 1.59 6.36 -17.35
CA SER A 281 2.66 6.90 -18.18
C SER A 281 3.37 8.11 -17.56
N ILE A 282 2.81 8.71 -16.50
CA ILE A 282 3.47 9.78 -15.72
C ILE A 282 4.81 9.33 -15.12
N LEU A 283 4.98 8.02 -14.93
CA LEU A 283 6.20 7.42 -14.40
C LEU A 283 7.13 6.87 -15.50
N ASP A 284 6.74 6.99 -16.79
CA ASP A 284 7.53 6.47 -17.89
C ASP A 284 8.82 7.29 -18.11
N GLY A 285 9.95 6.61 -18.22
CA GLY A 285 11.21 7.19 -18.70
C GLY A 285 11.80 8.28 -17.78
N ASN A 286 12.15 9.44 -18.39
CA ASN A 286 12.76 10.60 -17.70
C ASN A 286 11.72 11.47 -16.98
N SER A 287 10.64 10.88 -16.45
CA SER A 287 9.64 11.61 -15.66
C SER A 287 10.29 12.34 -14.48
N GLU A 288 9.73 13.48 -14.14
CA GLU A 288 10.06 14.22 -12.92
C GLU A 288 9.47 13.57 -11.65
N PHE A 289 8.72 12.48 -11.81
CA PHE A 289 8.05 11.76 -10.74
C PHE A 289 8.61 10.34 -10.57
N GLU A 290 8.47 9.82 -9.37
CA GLU A 290 8.77 8.45 -8.99
C GLU A 290 7.76 7.94 -7.97
N LEU A 291 7.77 6.64 -7.68
CA LEU A 291 7.00 6.09 -6.56
C LEU A 291 7.87 6.14 -5.31
N LYS A 292 7.38 6.84 -4.30
CA LYS A 292 7.92 6.76 -2.94
C LYS A 292 7.09 5.77 -2.13
N MET A 293 7.76 5.13 -1.19
CA MET A 293 7.13 4.21 -0.24
C MET A 293 7.13 4.84 1.13
N SER A 294 6.00 4.75 1.84
CA SER A 294 5.96 5.08 3.25
C SER A 294 6.55 3.96 4.10
N GLU A 295 6.85 4.23 5.36
CA GLU A 295 7.28 3.23 6.34
C GLU A 295 6.21 2.13 6.53
N GLY A 296 4.93 2.48 6.43
CA GLY A 296 3.81 1.54 6.44
C GLY A 296 3.67 0.69 5.17
N GLY A 297 4.54 0.86 4.17
CA GLY A 297 4.55 0.07 2.95
C GLY A 297 3.48 0.43 1.93
N TYR A 298 2.96 1.66 1.97
CA TYR A 298 2.09 2.24 0.94
C TYR A 298 2.92 3.02 -0.08
N ALA A 299 2.45 3.08 -1.32
CA ALA A 299 3.12 3.81 -2.38
C ALA A 299 2.37 5.10 -2.74
N LEU A 300 3.11 6.16 -3.05
CA LEU A 300 2.56 7.42 -3.58
C LEU A 300 3.46 7.95 -4.72
N ILE A 301 2.85 8.64 -5.69
CA ILE A 301 3.59 9.35 -6.72
C ILE A 301 4.14 10.65 -6.12
N TRP A 302 5.46 10.85 -6.22
CA TRP A 302 6.14 11.99 -5.65
C TRP A 302 7.14 12.61 -6.63
N GLU A 303 7.51 13.87 -6.41
CA GLU A 303 8.55 14.53 -7.21
C GLU A 303 9.93 13.95 -6.86
N LYS A 304 10.74 13.62 -7.89
CA LYS A 304 12.13 13.20 -7.67
C LYS A 304 12.89 14.31 -6.96
N ASN A 305 13.76 13.92 -6.06
CA ASN A 305 14.60 14.82 -5.26
C ASN A 305 13.84 15.74 -4.28
N LYS A 306 12.54 15.51 -4.06
CA LYS A 306 11.78 16.20 -3.01
C LYS A 306 11.72 15.30 -1.78
N PRO A 307 11.97 15.83 -0.57
CA PRO A 307 11.79 15.07 0.66
C PRO A 307 10.41 14.43 0.72
N PHE A 308 10.31 13.27 1.32
CA PHE A 308 9.07 12.54 1.50
C PHE A 308 8.87 12.34 3.01
N GLU A 309 8.19 13.28 3.62
CA GLU A 309 8.04 13.40 5.09
C GLU A 309 6.56 13.35 5.47
N LEU A 310 5.86 12.30 5.01
CA LEU A 310 4.45 12.10 5.34
C LEU A 310 4.31 11.09 6.47
N MET A 311 3.45 11.40 7.43
CA MET A 311 3.08 10.45 8.49
C MET A 311 2.07 9.44 7.96
N ASP A 312 2.20 8.18 8.35
CA ASP A 312 1.18 7.17 8.10
C ASP A 312 0.02 7.36 9.11
N GLU A 313 -1.23 7.42 8.64
CA GLU A 313 -2.45 7.55 9.48
C GLU A 313 -2.51 6.54 10.66
N ILE A 314 -1.78 5.44 10.55
CA ILE A 314 -1.73 4.40 11.60
C ILE A 314 -0.98 4.87 12.85
N TYR A 315 -0.03 5.80 12.72
CA TYR A 315 0.68 6.35 13.87
C TYR A 315 -0.18 7.32 14.66
N ASP A 316 -1.07 8.07 14.01
CA ASP A 316 -1.95 9.07 14.63
C ASP A 316 -3.05 8.42 15.51
N MET A 317 -3.57 7.25 15.12
CA MET A 317 -4.56 6.51 15.93
C MET A 317 -3.98 5.94 17.25
N MET A 318 -2.65 5.97 17.40
CA MET A 318 -1.99 5.56 18.67
C MET A 318 -1.71 6.76 19.60
N GLU A 319 -1.82 8.01 19.10
CA GLU A 319 -1.63 9.23 19.90
C GLU A 319 -2.93 9.69 20.59
N ASP A 320 -4.12 9.34 20.09
CA ASP A 320 -5.42 9.79 20.60
C ASP A 320 -5.94 9.04 21.84
N GLU A 321 -5.24 8.02 22.36
CA GLU A 321 -5.55 7.46 23.66
C GLU A 321 -4.65 8.08 24.77
N ASP A 322 -5.04 9.23 25.32
CA ASP A 322 -4.66 9.83 26.61
C ASP A 322 -3.23 9.48 27.14
N PHE A 323 -2.20 9.67 26.31
CA PHE A 323 -0.86 9.87 26.83
C PHE A 323 -0.66 11.38 26.97
N GLU A 324 -0.89 11.90 28.19
CA GLU A 324 -0.50 13.26 28.55
C GLU A 324 0.92 13.54 28.06
N ASP A 325 1.05 14.63 27.28
CA ASP A 325 2.28 15.19 26.73
C ASP A 325 3.41 15.21 27.78
N GLU A 326 4.30 14.25 27.72
CA GLU A 326 5.69 14.46 28.14
C GLU A 326 6.57 14.20 26.90
N ASP A 327 6.93 15.30 26.26
CA ASP A 327 7.99 15.50 25.28
C ASP A 327 8.64 14.23 24.69
N PHE A 328 8.06 13.69 23.62
CA PHE A 328 8.79 12.85 22.70
C PHE A 328 9.62 13.78 21.79
N ASP A 329 10.73 14.26 22.31
CA ASP A 329 11.79 14.73 21.44
C ASP A 329 12.23 13.55 20.56
N VAL A 330 11.70 13.53 19.34
CA VAL A 330 12.24 12.73 18.24
C VAL A 330 13.70 13.13 18.14
N MET A 331 14.56 12.24 18.56
CA MET A 331 15.99 12.40 18.37
C MET A 331 16.23 12.58 16.88
N SER A 332 16.52 13.85 16.60
CA SER A 332 17.01 14.39 15.33
C SER A 332 17.74 13.38 14.47
N THR A 333 17.40 13.42 13.21
CA THR A 333 18.24 13.18 12.05
C THR A 333 19.71 13.40 12.35
N GLY A 334 20.37 12.38 12.89
CA GLY A 334 21.81 12.28 12.78
C GLY A 334 22.10 12.20 11.27
N GLU A 335 22.96 13.07 10.78
CA GLU A 335 23.54 12.89 9.46
C GLU A 335 24.03 11.44 9.40
N TRP A 336 23.41 10.64 8.54
CA TRP A 336 23.81 9.27 8.30
C TRP A 336 25.14 9.33 7.61
N GLU A 337 26.23 9.12 8.34
CA GLU A 337 27.53 8.83 7.72
C GLU A 337 27.33 7.50 6.96
N GLU A 338 27.42 7.57 5.64
CA GLU A 338 27.39 6.41 4.76
C GLU A 338 28.43 5.38 5.27
N SER A 339 27.97 4.19 5.67
CA SER A 339 28.89 3.19 6.20
C SER A 339 29.81 2.69 5.08
N GLU A 340 31.03 2.30 5.42
CA GLU A 340 31.95 1.70 4.43
C GLU A 340 31.32 0.47 3.77
N LEU A 341 30.46 -0.25 4.50
CA LEU A 341 29.75 -1.43 4.02
C LEU A 341 28.71 -1.09 2.92
N ASP A 342 27.96 0.01 3.07
CA ASP A 342 27.05 0.49 2.04
C ASP A 342 27.80 0.80 0.75
N GLY A 343 28.95 1.45 0.86
CA GLY A 343 29.83 1.74 -0.28
C GLY A 343 30.35 0.48 -0.97
N TYR A 344 30.64 -0.59 -0.23
CA TYR A 344 31.00 -1.89 -0.84
C TYR A 344 29.80 -2.55 -1.52
N CYS A 345 28.64 -2.56 -0.89
CA CYS A 345 27.43 -3.12 -1.48
C CYS A 345 27.05 -2.42 -2.79
N GLU A 346 27.09 -1.09 -2.83
CA GLU A 346 26.83 -0.30 -4.03
C GLU A 346 27.81 -0.63 -5.16
N LYS A 347 29.11 -0.64 -4.87
CA LYS A 347 30.15 -0.97 -5.86
C LYS A 347 30.00 -2.38 -6.45
N MET A 348 29.51 -3.32 -5.66
CA MET A 348 29.30 -4.71 -6.08
C MET A 348 27.89 -4.95 -6.65
N GLY A 349 27.03 -3.92 -6.70
CA GLY A 349 25.67 -4.01 -7.22
C GLY A 349 24.72 -4.84 -6.36
N PHE A 350 24.97 -4.88 -5.05
CA PHE A 350 24.02 -5.42 -4.07
C PHE A 350 23.10 -4.31 -3.57
N SER A 351 21.84 -4.67 -3.35
CA SER A 351 20.81 -3.75 -2.82
C SER A 351 20.73 -3.73 -1.30
N TRP A 352 21.61 -4.44 -0.60
CA TRP A 352 21.61 -4.51 0.85
C TRP A 352 22.23 -3.26 1.45
N THR A 353 21.56 -2.73 2.47
CA THR A 353 22.11 -1.66 3.32
C THR A 353 22.77 -2.23 4.57
N HIS A 354 23.63 -1.43 5.21
CA HIS A 354 24.22 -1.74 6.51
C HIS A 354 23.15 -2.21 7.53
N ASP A 355 22.08 -1.48 7.65
CA ASP A 355 20.99 -1.75 8.61
C ASP A 355 20.28 -3.08 8.34
N GLU A 356 20.06 -3.42 7.08
CA GLU A 356 19.44 -4.69 6.70
C GLU A 356 20.36 -5.89 7.00
N ILE A 357 21.65 -5.75 6.72
CA ILE A 357 22.65 -6.78 7.03
C ILE A 357 22.77 -6.96 8.54
N GLU A 358 22.78 -5.87 9.30
CA GLU A 358 22.80 -5.90 10.76
C GLU A 358 21.55 -6.58 11.34
N ALA A 359 20.37 -6.28 10.81
CA ALA A 359 19.13 -6.94 11.22
C ALA A 359 19.19 -8.47 10.99
N TYR A 360 19.70 -8.90 9.84
CA TYR A 360 19.93 -10.31 9.56
C TYR A 360 20.92 -10.95 10.52
N MET A 361 22.02 -10.29 10.83
CA MET A 361 22.99 -10.78 11.80
C MET A 361 22.37 -10.96 13.19
N ARG A 362 21.53 -10.03 13.61
CA ARG A 362 20.79 -10.11 14.87
C ARG A 362 19.83 -11.30 14.90
N ASP A 363 19.10 -11.51 13.82
CA ASP A 363 18.15 -12.61 13.72
C ASP A 363 18.87 -13.97 13.80
N GLU A 364 20.02 -14.14 13.13
CA GLU A 364 20.82 -15.36 13.23
C GLU A 364 21.39 -15.58 14.64
N LEU A 365 21.80 -14.52 15.33
CA LEU A 365 22.24 -14.61 16.72
C LEU A 365 21.10 -15.02 17.66
N PHE A 366 19.91 -14.48 17.46
CA PHE A 366 18.71 -14.84 18.25
C PHE A 366 18.24 -16.26 17.96
N ALA A 367 18.44 -16.76 16.74
CA ALA A 367 18.19 -18.17 16.39
C ALA A 367 19.19 -19.15 17.01
N GLY A 368 20.20 -18.66 17.74
CA GLY A 368 21.22 -19.49 18.40
C GLY A 368 22.39 -19.85 17.49
N GLY A 369 22.61 -19.10 16.43
CA GLY A 369 23.51 -19.44 15.33
C GLY A 369 25.00 -19.30 15.58
N GLY A 370 25.51 -18.76 16.68
CA GLY A 370 26.95 -18.69 16.96
C GLY A 370 27.83 -18.32 15.73
N LYS A 371 29.11 -18.71 15.73
CA LYS A 371 30.02 -18.45 14.60
C LYS A 371 29.54 -18.95 13.22
N PRO A 372 28.77 -20.07 13.10
CA PRO A 372 28.13 -20.46 11.84
C PRO A 372 27.07 -19.48 11.33
N GLY A 373 26.61 -18.53 12.15
CA GLY A 373 25.61 -17.53 11.75
C GLY A 373 26.13 -16.53 10.74
N LEU A 374 27.38 -16.06 10.86
CA LEU A 374 27.98 -15.16 9.87
C LEU A 374 28.06 -15.80 8.48
N ASP A 375 28.49 -17.08 8.41
CA ASP A 375 28.55 -17.81 7.14
C ASP A 375 27.16 -17.93 6.49
N LYS A 376 26.11 -18.06 7.30
CA LYS A 376 24.74 -18.07 6.81
C LYS A 376 24.29 -16.70 6.31
N VAL A 377 24.61 -15.63 7.02
CA VAL A 377 24.31 -14.25 6.57
C VAL A 377 24.99 -14.01 5.23
N VAL A 378 26.29 -14.33 5.13
CA VAL A 378 27.06 -14.19 3.90
C VAL A 378 26.42 -14.99 2.76
N SER A 379 26.12 -16.26 2.97
CA SER A 379 25.52 -17.13 1.92
C SER A 379 24.11 -16.70 1.50
N ARG A 380 23.41 -15.95 2.36
CA ARG A 380 22.04 -15.52 2.12
C ARG A 380 21.96 -14.16 1.45
N CYS A 381 22.78 -13.21 1.89
CA CYS A 381 22.78 -11.84 1.37
C CYS A 381 23.64 -11.70 0.11
N PHE A 382 24.63 -12.57 -0.07
CA PHE A 382 25.65 -12.41 -1.11
C PHE A 382 25.83 -13.72 -1.90
N ASP A 383 26.01 -13.57 -3.20
CA ASP A 383 26.24 -14.68 -4.11
C ASP A 383 27.71 -14.76 -4.55
N ASP A 384 28.02 -15.72 -5.41
CA ASP A 384 29.37 -15.96 -5.93
C ASP A 384 29.92 -14.84 -6.84
N ARG A 385 29.13 -13.76 -7.07
CA ARG A 385 29.58 -12.58 -7.81
C ARG A 385 30.78 -11.90 -7.15
N ILE A 386 30.86 -11.93 -5.81
CA ILE A 386 32.00 -11.39 -5.07
C ILE A 386 33.30 -12.04 -5.52
N ASP A 387 33.31 -13.37 -5.59
CA ASP A 387 34.49 -14.14 -5.97
C ASP A 387 34.88 -13.95 -7.43
N ARG A 388 33.89 -13.79 -8.30
CA ARG A 388 34.11 -13.72 -9.75
C ARG A 388 34.47 -12.35 -10.28
N TYR A 389 33.86 -11.32 -9.72
CA TYR A 389 33.94 -9.98 -10.31
C TYR A 389 34.62 -8.95 -9.42
N TYR A 390 34.74 -9.22 -8.12
CA TYR A 390 35.27 -8.25 -7.16
C TYR A 390 36.31 -8.84 -6.19
N PRO A 391 37.27 -9.63 -6.67
CA PRO A 391 38.25 -10.30 -5.78
C PRO A 391 39.10 -9.31 -4.97
N ASP A 392 39.36 -8.12 -5.52
CA ASP A 392 40.17 -7.08 -4.84
C ASP A 392 39.41 -6.38 -3.68
N LEU A 393 38.06 -6.39 -3.71
CA LEU A 393 37.21 -5.81 -2.65
C LEU A 393 36.84 -6.84 -1.59
N LYS A 394 36.98 -8.13 -1.91
CA LYS A 394 36.52 -9.23 -1.08
C LYS A 394 37.06 -9.19 0.35
N GLU A 395 38.39 -9.05 0.50
CA GLU A 395 39.02 -9.09 1.81
C GLU A 395 38.55 -7.94 2.70
N ALA A 396 38.46 -6.71 2.16
CA ALA A 396 38.01 -5.54 2.89
C ALA A 396 36.50 -5.66 3.27
N PHE A 397 35.68 -6.11 2.35
CA PHE A 397 34.26 -6.32 2.58
C PHE A 397 33.98 -7.37 3.67
N PHE A 398 34.66 -8.53 3.61
CA PHE A 398 34.49 -9.56 4.63
C PHE A 398 35.05 -9.13 5.99
N ALA A 399 36.13 -8.35 6.02
CA ALA A 399 36.65 -7.77 7.27
C ALA A 399 35.60 -6.86 7.94
N GLU A 400 34.87 -6.06 7.13
CA GLU A 400 33.81 -5.19 7.63
C GLU A 400 32.60 -5.99 8.15
N LEU A 401 32.20 -7.05 7.43
CA LEU A 401 31.17 -7.96 7.91
C LEU A 401 31.55 -8.68 9.22
N GLU A 402 32.83 -9.08 9.36
CA GLU A 402 33.32 -9.69 10.60
C GLU A 402 33.33 -8.69 11.77
N ASN A 403 33.71 -7.43 11.53
CA ASN A 403 33.64 -6.36 12.53
C ASN A 403 32.21 -6.13 12.97
N MET A 404 31.29 -5.96 12.02
CA MET A 404 29.86 -5.80 12.31
C MET A 404 29.29 -6.99 13.08
N TRP A 405 29.61 -8.23 12.66
CA TRP A 405 29.19 -9.44 13.39
C TRP A 405 29.67 -9.45 14.83
N LYS A 406 30.90 -9.00 15.06
CA LYS A 406 31.45 -8.92 16.41
C LYS A 406 30.70 -7.88 17.24
N ASP A 407 30.45 -6.70 16.69
CA ASP A 407 29.75 -5.62 17.39
C ASP A 407 28.30 -6.03 17.71
N VAL A 408 27.60 -6.64 16.75
CA VAL A 408 26.26 -7.18 16.96
C VAL A 408 26.28 -8.32 17.99
N SER A 409 27.29 -9.20 17.97
CA SER A 409 27.44 -10.30 18.94
C SER A 409 27.71 -9.80 20.35
N ASP A 410 28.55 -8.78 20.50
CA ASP A 410 28.84 -8.16 21.79
C ASP A 410 27.62 -7.42 22.32
N GLY A 411 26.89 -6.71 21.46
CA GLY A 411 25.60 -6.11 21.76
C GLY A 411 24.53 -7.14 22.16
N TYR A 412 24.51 -8.30 21.51
CA TYR A 412 23.60 -9.41 21.84
C TYR A 412 23.82 -9.92 23.27
N ASN A 413 25.06 -10.11 23.70
CA ASN A 413 25.35 -10.54 25.06
C ASN A 413 24.86 -9.52 26.11
N ILE A 414 24.92 -8.23 25.78
CA ILE A 414 24.35 -7.15 26.59
C ILE A 414 22.81 -7.24 26.59
N PHE A 415 22.19 -7.52 25.45
CA PHE A 415 20.72 -7.61 25.29
C PHE A 415 20.08 -8.78 26.07
N GLN A 416 20.74 -9.91 26.21
CA GLN A 416 20.17 -11.07 26.92
C GLN A 416 19.94 -10.80 28.41
N ASP A 417 20.78 -10.01 29.04
CA ASP A 417 20.75 -9.75 30.50
C ASP A 417 20.10 -8.41 30.86
N ASN A 418 19.84 -7.52 29.90
CA ASN A 418 19.25 -6.23 30.15
C ASN A 418 17.70 -6.23 30.05
N PRO A 419 17.02 -5.18 30.53
CA PRO A 419 15.56 -5.07 30.48
C PRO A 419 14.97 -5.14 29.06
N GLN A 420 15.66 -4.60 28.05
CA GLN A 420 15.26 -4.63 26.65
C GLN A 420 15.24 -6.07 26.08
N GLY A 421 16.31 -6.85 26.31
CA GLY A 421 16.37 -8.25 25.89
C GLY A 421 15.28 -9.11 26.56
N LYS A 422 14.97 -8.82 27.84
CA LYS A 422 13.86 -9.49 28.57
C LYS A 422 12.50 -9.12 27.99
N LEU A 423 12.31 -7.86 27.60
CA LEU A 423 11.08 -7.38 26.98
C LEU A 423 10.90 -8.01 25.59
N ARG A 424 11.95 -7.98 24.75
CA ARG A 424 11.95 -8.61 23.44
C ARG A 424 11.65 -10.11 23.50
N LYS A 425 12.28 -10.83 24.43
CA LYS A 425 11.99 -12.25 24.65
C LYS A 425 10.52 -12.50 24.94
N LYS A 426 9.91 -11.70 25.82
CA LYS A 426 8.47 -11.80 26.14
C LYS A 426 7.59 -11.50 24.92
N ALA A 427 7.97 -10.52 24.09
CA ALA A 427 7.25 -10.20 22.87
C ALA A 427 7.31 -11.37 21.86
N LEU A 428 8.49 -11.96 21.65
CA LEU A 428 8.65 -13.15 20.81
C LEU A 428 7.85 -14.34 21.32
N GLU A 429 7.77 -14.57 22.63
CA GLU A 429 6.92 -15.63 23.20
C GLU A 429 5.43 -15.46 22.85
N VAL A 430 4.95 -14.22 22.71
CA VAL A 430 3.57 -13.93 22.27
C VAL A 430 3.40 -14.26 20.79
N LEU A 431 4.35 -13.87 19.95
CA LEU A 431 4.34 -14.17 18.51
C LEU A 431 4.42 -15.68 18.27
N ASP A 432 5.28 -16.40 18.98
CA ASP A 432 5.40 -17.86 18.88
C ASP A 432 4.09 -18.57 19.26
N GLN A 433 3.40 -18.10 20.31
CA GLN A 433 2.09 -18.62 20.69
C GLN A 433 1.05 -18.38 19.59
N HIS A 434 1.07 -17.19 18.96
CA HIS A 434 0.21 -16.88 17.83
C HIS A 434 0.50 -17.79 16.63
N CYS A 435 1.75 -17.90 16.22
CA CYS A 435 2.16 -18.78 15.11
C CYS A 435 1.81 -20.24 15.37
N ALA A 436 2.01 -20.73 16.59
CA ALA A 436 1.63 -22.10 16.97
C ALA A 436 0.11 -22.33 16.86
N TRP A 437 -0.68 -21.33 17.23
CA TRP A 437 -2.13 -21.38 17.14
C TRP A 437 -2.60 -21.35 15.68
N VAL A 438 -2.06 -20.48 14.84
CA VAL A 438 -2.36 -20.43 13.39
C VAL A 438 -2.04 -21.76 12.72
N ARG A 439 -0.86 -22.36 13.02
CA ARG A 439 -0.50 -23.69 12.50
C ARG A 439 -1.46 -24.80 12.98
N LYS A 440 -2.04 -24.66 14.18
CA LYS A 440 -3.05 -25.60 14.67
C LYS A 440 -4.33 -25.50 13.86
N LEU A 441 -4.78 -24.29 13.53
CA LEU A 441 -5.97 -24.05 12.69
C LEU A 441 -5.78 -24.60 11.28
N ASP A 442 -4.62 -24.38 10.69
CA ASP A 442 -4.27 -24.86 9.36
C ASP A 442 -4.36 -26.39 9.27
N LYS A 443 -3.83 -27.11 10.28
CA LYS A 443 -3.93 -28.57 10.35
C LYS A 443 -5.36 -29.11 10.46
N ILE A 444 -6.30 -28.32 10.97
CA ILE A 444 -7.70 -28.72 11.12
C ILE A 444 -8.49 -28.44 9.82
N GLY A 445 -7.86 -27.76 8.85
CA GLY A 445 -8.47 -27.50 7.53
C GLY A 445 -9.64 -26.50 7.58
N ILE A 446 -9.69 -25.65 8.60
CA ILE A 446 -10.82 -24.76 8.92
C ILE A 446 -10.76 -23.44 8.13
N GLY A 447 -9.74 -23.21 7.29
CA GLY A 447 -9.47 -21.96 6.59
C GLY A 447 -10.55 -21.47 5.59
N LYS A 448 -11.78 -22.01 5.57
CA LYS A 448 -12.73 -21.77 4.48
C LYS A 448 -14.02 -21.04 4.84
N THR A 449 -14.20 -20.57 6.07
CA THR A 449 -15.40 -19.80 6.43
C THR A 449 -15.11 -18.32 6.55
N SER A 450 -15.99 -17.48 5.98
CA SER A 450 -15.87 -16.02 6.04
C SER A 450 -15.79 -15.44 7.47
N ARG A 451 -16.36 -16.15 8.45
CA ARG A 451 -16.27 -15.77 9.87
C ARG A 451 -14.88 -15.96 10.45
N LEU A 452 -14.18 -17.02 10.06
CA LEU A 452 -12.82 -17.27 10.50
C LEU A 452 -11.85 -16.22 9.95
N GLN A 453 -12.04 -15.78 8.72
CA GLN A 453 -11.24 -14.72 8.11
C GLN A 453 -11.36 -13.39 8.88
N VAL A 454 -12.58 -13.01 9.26
CA VAL A 454 -12.80 -11.82 10.09
C VAL A 454 -12.09 -11.96 11.44
N ALA A 455 -12.20 -13.12 12.07
CA ALA A 455 -11.59 -13.37 13.36
C ALA A 455 -10.05 -13.45 13.29
N LEU A 456 -9.50 -13.99 12.20
CA LEU A 456 -8.04 -13.95 11.95
C LEU A 456 -7.56 -12.51 11.73
N LYS A 457 -8.30 -11.70 11.00
CA LYS A 457 -8.00 -10.28 10.81
C LYS A 457 -8.01 -9.51 12.14
N GLU A 458 -9.03 -9.72 12.97
CA GLU A 458 -9.08 -9.14 14.31
C GLU A 458 -7.90 -9.62 15.19
N LEU A 459 -7.51 -10.89 15.05
CA LEU A 459 -6.39 -11.43 15.81
C LEU A 459 -5.04 -10.85 15.33
N MET A 460 -4.88 -10.62 14.02
CA MET A 460 -3.72 -9.95 13.47
C MET A 460 -3.62 -8.50 13.97
N ASN A 461 -4.72 -7.78 14.06
CA ASN A 461 -4.75 -6.42 14.63
C ASN A 461 -4.31 -6.42 16.11
N VAL A 462 -4.63 -7.47 16.88
CA VAL A 462 -4.19 -7.62 18.26
C VAL A 462 -2.68 -7.92 18.36
N VAL A 463 -2.11 -8.63 17.39
CA VAL A 463 -0.71 -9.09 17.43
C VAL A 463 0.25 -8.16 16.67
N GLY A 464 -0.25 -7.38 15.71
CA GLY A 464 0.53 -6.44 14.92
C GLY A 464 1.46 -5.55 15.76
N PRO A 465 0.97 -4.86 16.80
CA PRO A 465 1.80 -4.02 17.67
C PRO A 465 2.96 -4.76 18.35
N ILE A 466 2.84 -6.08 18.55
CA ILE A 466 3.93 -6.88 19.11
C ILE A 466 5.03 -7.15 18.09
N TYR A 467 4.65 -7.34 16.83
CA TYR A 467 5.62 -7.46 15.74
C TYR A 467 6.44 -6.17 15.63
N ASP A 468 5.77 -5.02 15.60
CA ASP A 468 6.43 -3.71 15.52
C ASP A 468 7.34 -3.46 16.73
N LEU A 469 6.88 -3.82 17.94
CA LEU A 469 7.71 -3.76 19.14
C LEU A 469 8.97 -4.64 19.02
N VAL A 470 8.86 -5.85 18.48
CA VAL A 470 10.04 -6.73 18.29
C VAL A 470 11.03 -6.10 17.31
N VAL A 471 10.54 -5.50 16.21
CA VAL A 471 11.38 -4.80 15.24
C VAL A 471 12.10 -3.61 15.90
N GLN A 472 11.39 -2.79 16.66
CA GLN A 472 11.97 -1.66 17.40
C GLN A 472 13.02 -2.12 18.42
N LEU A 473 12.76 -3.22 19.13
CA LEU A 473 13.66 -3.78 20.12
C LEU A 473 14.89 -4.50 19.54
N ASN A 474 15.03 -4.54 18.21
CA ASN A 474 16.23 -5.05 17.55
C ASN A 474 17.41 -4.08 17.62
N ARG A 475 17.15 -2.79 17.87
CA ARG A 475 18.18 -1.76 18.03
C ARG A 475 18.37 -1.39 19.52
N PRO A 476 19.59 -1.02 19.95
CA PRO A 476 19.78 -0.49 21.31
C PRO A 476 18.87 0.74 21.53
N MET A 477 18.09 0.71 22.59
CA MET A 477 17.19 1.80 22.96
C MET A 477 17.49 2.28 24.37
N GLU A 478 17.47 3.60 24.57
CA GLU A 478 17.42 4.21 25.89
C GLU A 478 15.97 4.36 26.32
N PHE A 479 15.58 3.66 27.38
CA PHE A 479 14.23 3.70 27.90
C PHE A 479 14.06 4.83 28.90
N LYS A 480 13.01 5.61 28.76
CA LYS A 480 12.56 6.56 29.77
C LYS A 480 12.10 5.82 31.04
N PRO A 481 12.17 6.46 32.24
CA PRO A 481 11.63 5.87 33.46
C PRO A 481 10.15 5.46 33.28
N GLY A 482 9.83 4.21 33.56
CA GLY A 482 8.47 3.66 33.43
C GLY A 482 8.11 3.07 32.07
N GLN A 483 8.83 3.38 31.00
CA GLN A 483 8.51 2.91 29.64
C GLN A 483 8.55 1.38 29.51
N ILE A 484 9.56 0.72 30.11
CA ILE A 484 9.62 -0.75 30.14
C ILE A 484 8.41 -1.35 30.86
N GLU A 485 7.93 -0.69 31.91
CA GLU A 485 6.75 -1.15 32.63
C GLU A 485 5.49 -1.01 31.77
N SER A 486 5.35 0.08 31.02
CA SER A 486 4.27 0.31 30.06
C SER A 486 4.27 -0.76 28.97
N PHE A 487 5.41 -1.05 28.35
CA PHE A 487 5.53 -2.15 27.37
C PHE A 487 5.19 -3.52 27.98
N ASN A 488 5.62 -3.80 29.20
CA ASN A 488 5.24 -5.04 29.89
C ASN A 488 3.71 -5.13 30.12
N LYS A 489 3.06 -4.02 30.49
CA LYS A 489 1.59 -3.97 30.62
C LYS A 489 0.90 -4.19 29.27
N MET A 490 1.38 -3.55 28.21
CA MET A 490 0.88 -3.75 26.86
C MET A 490 1.01 -5.22 26.42
N LEU A 491 2.16 -5.85 26.62
CA LEU A 491 2.37 -7.27 26.31
C LEU A 491 1.40 -8.18 27.06
N GLU A 492 1.14 -7.91 28.34
CA GLU A 492 0.18 -8.71 29.11
C GLU A 492 -1.27 -8.49 28.62
N MET A 493 -1.64 -7.26 28.24
CA MET A 493 -2.96 -6.97 27.65
C MET A 493 -3.15 -7.70 26.31
N VAL A 494 -2.16 -7.61 25.42
CA VAL A 494 -2.19 -8.33 24.13
C VAL A 494 -2.27 -9.84 24.35
N LYS A 495 -1.51 -10.38 25.29
CA LYS A 495 -1.55 -11.80 25.65
C LYS A 495 -2.92 -12.24 26.16
N MET A 496 -3.57 -11.41 26.98
CA MET A 496 -4.93 -11.67 27.44
C MET A 496 -5.95 -11.58 26.29
N ALA A 497 -5.87 -10.54 25.46
CA ALA A 497 -6.75 -10.36 24.31
C ALA A 497 -6.58 -11.51 23.29
N HIS A 498 -5.34 -11.91 23.00
CA HIS A 498 -5.05 -13.06 22.14
C HIS A 498 -5.67 -14.35 22.68
N ARG A 499 -5.50 -14.64 23.97
CA ARG A 499 -6.10 -15.83 24.63
C ARG A 499 -7.63 -15.80 24.63
N ALA A 500 -8.23 -14.63 24.86
CA ALA A 500 -9.68 -14.48 24.81
C ALA A 500 -10.21 -14.76 23.40
N LYS A 501 -9.63 -14.14 22.38
CA LYS A 501 -10.02 -14.30 20.96
C LYS A 501 -9.80 -15.73 20.47
N THR A 502 -8.65 -16.34 20.76
CA THR A 502 -8.38 -17.73 20.38
C THR A 502 -9.30 -18.71 21.08
N GLY A 503 -9.62 -18.46 22.36
CA GLY A 503 -10.56 -19.28 23.13
C GLY A 503 -12.02 -19.16 22.67
N GLU A 504 -12.45 -17.99 22.16
CA GLU A 504 -13.76 -17.82 21.50
C GLU A 504 -13.81 -18.61 20.21
N LEU A 505 -12.79 -18.48 19.36
CA LEU A 505 -12.70 -19.19 18.10
C LEU A 505 -12.62 -20.73 18.28
N GLU A 506 -11.89 -21.22 19.26
CA GLU A 506 -11.84 -22.66 19.55
C GLU A 506 -13.22 -23.22 19.97
N LYS A 507 -14.05 -22.42 20.66
CA LYS A 507 -15.43 -22.83 21.01
C LYS A 507 -16.38 -22.83 19.82
N GLU A 508 -16.14 -21.97 18.84
CA GLU A 508 -16.95 -21.94 17.60
C GLU A 508 -16.56 -23.05 16.63
N LEU A 509 -15.36 -23.62 16.79
CA LEU A 509 -14.79 -24.65 15.94
C LEU A 509 -15.02 -26.08 16.48
N CYS A 510 -15.40 -26.20 17.74
CA CYS A 510 -15.83 -27.48 18.36
C CYS A 510 -17.34 -27.61 18.37
#